data_511a06a36de19b59518b1438f0793758
#
_entry.id   511a06a36de19b59518b1438f0793758
#
_cell.length_a   1.000
_cell.length_b   1.000
_cell.length_c   1.000
_cell.angle_alpha   90.00
_cell.angle_beta   90.00
_cell.angle_gamma   90.00
#
_symmetry.space_group_name_H-M   'P 1'
#
loop_
_entity.id
_entity.type
_entity.pdbx_description
1 polymer ?
#
loop_
_entity_poly.entity_id
_entity_poly.type
_entity_poly.pdbx_seq_one_letter_code
_entity_poly.pdbx_strand_id
1 'polypeptide(L)'
;MIRAETHGEVVHLRLTRTALGRPLYWTGAYLVDGLLLDCGPPATARELLRALEGRRVDGLVLTHHHEDHIGAAPLLQAARVLVPRVHREGVPLLEHGFVQEHYRRLVWGSAPRFRAEALGEEVAGRSARFRVVHSPGHSVDHVCLYEPERGWLFTGDLFLAERLRYLRSDEELDRLIASLEEAGRLPAKEVFCAHRGPVRGGVDALRRKAEHLRSLRERVLDLLGQGLPEGEVARRAIGPEGPMTWFSLGRFSVRNFVRSIARGRSG
;
A
#
# COMPACT_ATOMS: atom_id res chain seq x y z
N MET A 1 16.44 8.53 -6.33
CA MET A 1 16.83 7.53 -7.39
C MET A 1 15.56 6.90 -7.95
N ILE A 2 15.50 6.78 -9.27
CA ILE A 2 14.37 6.12 -9.96
C ILE A 2 14.89 5.08 -10.94
N ARG A 3 14.12 4.01 -11.15
CA ARG A 3 14.33 3.00 -12.21
C ARG A 3 13.00 2.74 -12.89
N ALA A 4 12.99 2.62 -14.21
CA ALA A 4 11.81 2.27 -14.99
C ALA A 4 11.98 0.84 -15.55
N GLU A 5 10.96 0.02 -15.35
CA GLU A 5 10.86 -1.34 -15.88
C GLU A 5 9.54 -1.45 -16.63
N THR A 6 9.50 -2.18 -17.75
CA THR A 6 8.28 -2.31 -18.57
C THR A 6 7.81 -3.77 -18.53
N HIS A 7 6.53 -3.96 -18.26
CA HIS A 7 5.84 -5.26 -18.24
C HIS A 7 4.64 -5.17 -19.20
N GLY A 8 4.84 -5.57 -20.46
CA GLY A 8 3.85 -5.34 -21.51
C GLY A 8 3.52 -3.85 -21.67
N GLU A 9 2.26 -3.48 -21.45
CA GLU A 9 1.77 -2.09 -21.50
C GLU A 9 1.95 -1.32 -20.17
N VAL A 10 2.37 -1.99 -19.10
CA VAL A 10 2.55 -1.41 -17.76
C VAL A 10 3.98 -0.95 -17.57
N VAL A 11 4.19 0.33 -17.29
CA VAL A 11 5.49 0.88 -16.91
C VAL A 11 5.56 0.99 -15.39
N HIS A 12 6.44 0.23 -14.77
CA HIS A 12 6.73 0.28 -13.35
C HIS A 12 7.87 1.25 -13.07
N LEU A 13 7.59 2.32 -12.36
CA LEU A 13 8.54 3.33 -11.93
C LEU A 13 8.91 3.07 -10.48
N ARG A 14 10.08 2.48 -10.25
CA ARG A 14 10.58 2.19 -8.90
C ARG A 14 11.34 3.39 -8.36
N LEU A 15 10.95 3.84 -7.17
CA LEU A 15 11.46 5.05 -6.53
C LEU A 15 12.02 4.73 -5.15
N THR A 16 13.13 5.37 -4.79
CA THR A 16 13.71 5.26 -3.44
C THR A 16 14.51 6.51 -3.09
N ARG A 17 14.40 6.92 -1.83
CA ARG A 17 15.38 7.83 -1.25
C ARG A 17 16.70 7.10 -1.04
N THR A 18 17.82 7.80 -1.24
CA THR A 18 19.15 7.24 -0.99
C THR A 18 19.79 7.90 0.24
N ALA A 19 20.50 7.10 1.03
CA ALA A 19 21.40 7.59 2.07
C ALA A 19 22.79 7.02 1.81
N LEU A 20 23.81 7.88 1.79
CA LEU A 20 25.19 7.51 1.46
C LEU A 20 25.29 6.68 0.14
N GLY A 21 24.52 7.07 -0.88
CA GLY A 21 24.49 6.41 -2.19
C GLY A 21 23.74 5.09 -2.24
N ARG A 22 23.19 4.59 -1.11
CA ARG A 22 22.45 3.33 -1.03
C ARG A 22 20.94 3.58 -0.95
N PRO A 23 20.11 2.78 -1.65
CA PRO A 23 18.67 2.88 -1.53
C PRO A 23 18.21 2.48 -0.11
N LEU A 24 17.29 3.27 0.46
CA LEU A 24 16.72 2.97 1.77
C LEU A 24 15.62 1.91 1.65
N TYR A 25 14.55 2.25 0.93
CA TYR A 25 13.43 1.34 0.70
C TYR A 25 12.75 1.71 -0.62
N TRP A 26 12.41 0.72 -1.45
CA TRP A 26 11.78 0.94 -2.75
C TRP A 26 10.27 1.01 -2.63
N THR A 27 9.67 1.96 -3.32
CA THR A 27 8.24 2.01 -3.62
C THR A 27 8.05 2.13 -5.12
N GLY A 28 6.86 1.88 -5.63
CA GLY A 28 6.55 1.91 -7.05
C GLY A 28 5.38 2.82 -7.37
N ALA A 29 5.45 3.44 -8.52
CA ALA A 29 4.32 4.02 -9.22
C ALA A 29 4.16 3.27 -10.55
N TYR A 30 2.93 3.19 -11.06
CA TYR A 30 2.66 2.53 -12.34
C TYR A 30 2.06 3.50 -13.33
N LEU A 31 2.65 3.57 -14.53
CA LEU A 31 2.02 4.28 -15.65
C LEU A 31 1.42 3.24 -16.58
N VAL A 32 0.11 3.28 -16.73
CA VAL A 32 -0.65 2.32 -17.54
C VAL A 32 -1.85 3.04 -18.17
N ASP A 33 -2.03 2.89 -19.46
CA ASP A 33 -3.16 3.42 -20.23
C ASP A 33 -3.47 4.93 -19.97
N GLY A 34 -2.42 5.74 -19.77
CA GLY A 34 -2.52 7.17 -19.45
C GLY A 34 -2.79 7.49 -17.97
N LEU A 35 -2.99 6.48 -17.13
CA LEU A 35 -3.13 6.66 -15.68
C LEU A 35 -1.79 6.46 -14.98
N LEU A 36 -1.44 7.38 -14.10
CA LEU A 36 -0.38 7.19 -13.12
C LEU A 36 -1.04 6.71 -11.81
N LEU A 37 -0.66 5.51 -11.38
CA LEU A 37 -1.11 4.89 -10.14
C LEU A 37 0.00 5.08 -9.10
N ASP A 38 -0.29 5.83 -8.06
CA ASP A 38 0.65 6.36 -7.07
C ASP A 38 1.75 7.26 -7.68
N CYS A 39 2.49 7.94 -6.84
CA CYS A 39 3.51 8.88 -7.31
C CYS A 39 4.76 8.94 -6.41
N GLY A 40 4.99 7.90 -5.63
CA GLY A 40 6.21 7.75 -4.85
C GLY A 40 6.36 8.74 -3.68
N PRO A 41 7.50 8.69 -2.99
CA PRO A 41 7.76 9.53 -1.83
C PRO A 41 8.14 10.97 -2.20
N PRO A 42 7.90 11.95 -1.29
CA PRO A 42 8.28 13.35 -1.49
C PRO A 42 9.74 13.55 -1.89
N ALA A 43 10.62 12.74 -1.32
CA ALA A 43 12.07 12.81 -1.59
C ALA A 43 12.45 12.52 -3.05
N THR A 44 11.55 11.91 -3.85
CA THR A 44 11.81 11.56 -5.27
C THR A 44 10.87 12.28 -6.24
N ALA A 45 10.10 13.25 -5.76
CA ALA A 45 9.07 13.90 -6.55
C ALA A 45 9.59 14.56 -7.84
N ARG A 46 10.75 15.23 -7.77
CA ARG A 46 11.36 15.88 -8.95
C ARG A 46 11.91 14.85 -9.95
N GLU A 47 12.47 13.77 -9.46
CA GLU A 47 12.94 12.66 -10.32
C GLU A 47 11.78 11.99 -11.04
N LEU A 48 10.65 11.78 -10.35
CA LEU A 48 9.46 11.24 -11.00
C LEU A 48 8.96 12.16 -12.10
N LEU A 49 8.88 13.47 -11.85
CA LEU A 49 8.43 14.44 -12.85
C LEU A 49 9.30 14.39 -14.12
N ARG A 50 10.64 14.31 -13.96
CA ARG A 50 11.58 14.14 -15.09
C ARG A 50 11.38 12.79 -15.82
N ALA A 51 11.17 11.71 -15.08
CA ALA A 51 10.94 10.38 -15.67
C ALA A 51 9.62 10.30 -16.46
N LEU A 52 8.69 11.21 -16.21
CA LEU A 52 7.43 11.35 -16.92
C LEU A 52 7.51 12.35 -18.09
N GLU A 53 8.66 13.00 -18.32
CA GLU A 53 8.86 13.85 -19.52
C GLU A 53 8.68 13.03 -20.79
N GLY A 54 7.95 13.60 -21.75
CA GLY A 54 7.58 12.91 -22.99
C GLY A 54 6.56 11.78 -22.86
N ARG A 55 6.18 11.39 -21.63
CA ARG A 55 5.12 10.41 -21.38
C ARG A 55 3.78 11.12 -21.15
N ARG A 56 2.74 10.57 -21.73
CA ARG A 56 1.39 11.07 -21.53
C ARG A 56 0.84 10.55 -20.21
N VAL A 57 0.38 11.49 -19.37
CA VAL A 57 -0.30 11.20 -18.10
C VAL A 57 -1.60 12.00 -18.12
N ASP A 58 -2.73 11.33 -18.20
CA ASP A 58 -4.07 11.91 -18.30
C ASP A 58 -4.78 11.92 -16.94
N GLY A 59 -4.32 11.11 -15.98
CA GLY A 59 -4.89 11.04 -14.63
C GLY A 59 -3.90 10.54 -13.58
N LEU A 60 -4.10 10.95 -12.33
CA LEU A 60 -3.36 10.47 -11.17
C LEU A 60 -4.34 9.83 -10.19
N VAL A 61 -4.12 8.56 -9.89
CA VAL A 61 -4.90 7.78 -8.91
C VAL A 61 -3.98 7.36 -7.78
N LEU A 62 -4.39 7.63 -6.56
CA LEU A 62 -3.65 7.27 -5.36
C LEU A 62 -4.33 6.08 -4.70
N THR A 63 -3.57 5.02 -4.44
CA THR A 63 -4.09 3.82 -3.79
C THR A 63 -4.48 4.09 -2.34
N HIS A 64 -3.74 4.98 -1.66
CA HIS A 64 -4.03 5.42 -0.30
C HIS A 64 -3.16 6.63 0.09
N HIS A 65 -3.40 7.18 1.30
CA HIS A 65 -2.82 8.45 1.75
C HIS A 65 -1.35 8.41 2.21
N HIS A 66 -0.69 7.26 2.27
CA HIS A 66 0.67 7.21 2.82
C HIS A 66 1.69 7.98 1.97
N GLU A 67 2.66 8.60 2.64
CA GLU A 67 3.61 9.54 2.04
C GLU A 67 4.47 8.95 0.92
N ASP A 68 4.70 7.66 0.92
CA ASP A 68 5.46 6.97 -0.12
C ASP A 68 4.66 6.66 -1.39
N HIS A 69 3.37 7.01 -1.38
CA HIS A 69 2.46 6.91 -2.53
C HIS A 69 2.03 8.26 -3.08
N ILE A 70 1.99 9.29 -2.22
CA ILE A 70 1.40 10.60 -2.54
C ILE A 70 2.42 11.71 -2.78
N GLY A 71 3.70 11.42 -2.61
CA GLY A 71 4.74 12.45 -2.41
C GLY A 71 4.93 13.43 -3.55
N ALA A 72 4.77 13.00 -4.81
CA ALA A 72 4.90 13.89 -5.97
C ALA A 72 3.58 14.54 -6.40
N ALA A 73 2.45 14.23 -5.76
CA ALA A 73 1.14 14.73 -6.19
C ALA A 73 1.06 16.25 -6.33
N PRO A 74 1.56 17.10 -5.40
CA PRO A 74 1.53 18.55 -5.58
C PRO A 74 2.29 19.05 -6.81
N LEU A 75 3.45 18.45 -7.09
CA LEU A 75 4.25 18.83 -8.27
C LEU A 75 3.58 18.39 -9.57
N LEU A 76 2.96 17.21 -9.59
CA LEU A 76 2.21 16.72 -10.74
C LEU A 76 0.96 17.55 -10.98
N GLN A 77 0.25 17.93 -9.91
CA GLN A 77 -0.92 18.81 -9.97
C GLN A 77 -0.56 20.17 -10.58
N ALA A 78 0.54 20.78 -10.13
CA ALA A 78 0.99 22.07 -10.63
C ALA A 78 1.51 21.99 -12.09
N ALA A 79 2.30 20.97 -12.42
CA ALA A 79 2.97 20.86 -13.71
C ALA A 79 2.06 20.34 -14.84
N ARG A 80 1.03 19.55 -14.50
CA ARG A 80 0.17 18.86 -15.49
C ARG A 80 -1.30 19.19 -15.38
N VAL A 81 -1.66 20.07 -14.45
CA VAL A 81 -3.07 20.46 -14.18
C VAL A 81 -3.95 19.22 -13.91
N LEU A 82 -3.38 18.23 -13.20
CA LEU A 82 -4.08 17.00 -12.81
C LEU A 82 -4.63 17.14 -11.39
N VAL A 83 -5.89 16.73 -11.17
CA VAL A 83 -6.42 16.58 -9.81
C VAL A 83 -6.21 15.13 -9.38
N PRO A 84 -5.42 14.88 -8.32
CA PRO A 84 -5.24 13.54 -7.78
C PRO A 84 -6.57 12.98 -7.27
N ARG A 85 -6.84 11.72 -7.53
CA ARG A 85 -8.02 11.02 -7.05
C ARG A 85 -7.65 9.93 -6.06
N VAL A 86 -8.37 9.86 -4.95
CA VAL A 86 -8.18 8.90 -3.85
C VAL A 86 -9.54 8.40 -3.36
N HIS A 87 -9.58 7.30 -2.63
CA HIS A 87 -10.81 6.90 -1.95
C HIS A 87 -11.34 8.03 -1.05
N ARG A 88 -12.66 8.16 -0.94
CA ARG A 88 -13.32 9.25 -0.18
C ARG A 88 -12.79 9.46 1.23
N GLU A 89 -12.42 8.39 1.93
CA GLU A 89 -11.83 8.45 3.26
C GLU A 89 -10.41 9.08 3.27
N GLY A 90 -9.72 9.06 2.14
CA GLY A 90 -8.40 9.67 1.99
C GLY A 90 -8.44 11.17 1.73
N VAL A 91 -9.53 11.70 1.15
CA VAL A 91 -9.63 13.13 0.80
C VAL A 91 -9.32 14.04 2.00
N PRO A 92 -10.00 13.91 3.16
CA PRO A 92 -9.69 14.77 4.32
C PRO A 92 -8.27 14.55 4.86
N LEU A 93 -7.70 13.36 4.73
CA LEU A 93 -6.32 13.07 5.16
C LEU A 93 -5.30 13.81 4.29
N LEU A 94 -5.55 13.93 2.98
CA LEU A 94 -4.68 14.65 2.06
C LEU A 94 -4.81 16.18 2.19
N GLU A 95 -6.00 16.69 2.45
CA GLU A 95 -6.27 18.14 2.55
C GLU A 95 -5.87 18.70 3.92
N HIS A 96 -6.22 18.02 5.02
CA HIS A 96 -5.95 18.50 6.38
C HIS A 96 -4.67 17.92 6.98
N GLY A 97 -4.14 16.83 6.38
CA GLY A 97 -2.96 16.11 6.84
C GLY A 97 -3.29 15.03 7.86
N PHE A 98 -2.30 14.18 8.08
CA PHE A 98 -2.36 13.05 9.02
C PHE A 98 -1.10 13.01 9.87
N VAL A 99 -1.13 12.23 10.95
CA VAL A 99 0.04 12.02 11.81
C VAL A 99 1.03 11.13 11.10
N GLN A 100 2.20 11.65 10.82
CA GLN A 100 3.32 10.92 10.22
C GLN A 100 4.42 10.69 11.26
N GLU A 101 4.80 9.45 11.46
CA GLU A 101 5.83 9.07 12.42
C GLU A 101 7.24 9.50 11.99
N HIS A 102 8.13 9.69 12.97
CA HIS A 102 9.49 10.19 12.74
C HIS A 102 10.31 9.34 11.78
N TYR A 103 10.28 8.00 11.93
CA TYR A 103 11.02 7.09 11.07
C TYR A 103 10.52 7.14 9.61
N ARG A 104 9.22 7.38 9.39
CA ARG A 104 8.64 7.54 8.05
C ARG A 104 9.12 8.82 7.39
N ARG A 105 9.16 9.93 8.14
CA ARG A 105 9.76 11.19 7.65
C ARG A 105 11.23 11.03 7.28
N LEU A 106 11.96 10.25 8.07
CA LEU A 106 13.37 9.96 7.79
C LEU A 106 13.53 9.16 6.49
N VAL A 107 12.70 8.15 6.27
CA VAL A 107 12.80 7.25 5.11
C VAL A 107 12.25 7.92 3.84
N TRP A 108 11.09 8.56 3.93
CA TRP A 108 10.32 8.98 2.77
C TRP A 108 10.32 10.50 2.52
N GLY A 109 10.50 11.29 3.56
CA GLY A 109 10.25 12.73 3.59
C GLY A 109 8.89 13.06 4.22
N SER A 110 8.62 14.36 4.38
CA SER A 110 7.36 14.83 4.97
C SER A 110 6.22 14.74 3.97
N ALA A 111 5.10 14.17 4.40
CA ALA A 111 3.89 14.08 3.59
C ALA A 111 3.39 15.48 3.20
N PRO A 112 3.11 15.73 1.91
CA PRO A 112 2.52 16.98 1.47
C PRO A 112 1.03 17.04 1.77
N ARG A 113 0.48 18.26 1.81
CA ARG A 113 -0.97 18.51 1.78
C ARG A 113 -1.34 19.06 0.42
N PHE A 114 -2.45 18.60 -0.12
CA PHE A 114 -2.94 19.04 -1.42
C PHE A 114 -4.42 18.68 -1.58
N ARG A 115 -5.08 19.36 -2.53
CA ARG A 115 -6.46 19.06 -2.89
C ARG A 115 -6.53 17.76 -3.68
N ALA A 116 -7.48 16.90 -3.32
CA ALA A 116 -7.80 15.68 -4.02
C ALA A 116 -9.30 15.54 -4.25
N GLU A 117 -9.68 14.70 -5.20
CA GLU A 117 -11.07 14.32 -5.46
C GLU A 117 -11.32 12.87 -5.07
N ALA A 118 -12.56 12.58 -4.70
CA ALA A 118 -12.96 11.23 -4.39
C ALA A 118 -13.01 10.36 -5.66
N LEU A 119 -12.49 9.13 -5.57
CA LEU A 119 -12.68 8.09 -6.58
C LEU A 119 -14.15 7.64 -6.61
N GLY A 120 -14.66 7.40 -7.82
CA GLY A 120 -15.87 6.62 -8.04
C GLY A 120 -15.57 5.13 -8.01
N GLU A 121 -16.56 4.33 -8.43
CA GLU A 121 -16.43 2.87 -8.53
C GLU A 121 -15.49 2.43 -9.67
N GLU A 122 -15.28 3.30 -10.65
CA GLU A 122 -14.42 3.07 -11.81
C GLU A 122 -13.56 4.29 -12.13
N VAL A 123 -12.43 4.03 -12.75
CA VAL A 123 -11.56 5.04 -13.35
C VAL A 123 -11.33 4.69 -14.81
N ALA A 124 -11.61 5.64 -15.70
CA ALA A 124 -11.31 5.49 -17.11
C ALA A 124 -9.85 5.82 -17.39
N GLY A 125 -9.13 4.89 -18.00
CA GLY A 125 -7.93 5.13 -18.76
C GLY A 125 -8.28 5.63 -20.18
N ARG A 126 -7.37 5.51 -21.12
CA ARG A 126 -7.57 5.90 -22.52
C ARG A 126 -8.36 4.85 -23.31
N SER A 127 -8.10 3.59 -23.06
CA SER A 127 -8.70 2.43 -23.75
C SER A 127 -9.29 1.41 -22.78
N ALA A 128 -8.99 1.51 -21.49
CA ALA A 128 -9.39 0.55 -20.46
C ALA A 128 -10.19 1.22 -19.34
N ARG A 129 -10.96 0.44 -18.62
CA ARG A 129 -11.67 0.83 -17.40
C ARG A 129 -11.15 0.02 -16.22
N PHE A 130 -10.80 0.72 -15.17
CA PHE A 130 -10.28 0.14 -13.94
C PHE A 130 -11.37 0.20 -12.87
N ARG A 131 -11.80 -0.94 -12.36
CA ARG A 131 -12.67 -1.01 -11.19
C ARG A 131 -11.88 -0.63 -9.95
N VAL A 132 -12.47 0.22 -9.12
CA VAL A 132 -11.92 0.62 -7.82
C VAL A 132 -12.44 -0.37 -6.79
N VAL A 133 -11.55 -1.16 -6.20
CA VAL A 133 -11.88 -2.16 -5.18
C VAL A 133 -11.41 -1.62 -3.84
N HIS A 134 -12.34 -1.15 -3.00
CA HIS A 134 -12.00 -0.70 -1.65
C HIS A 134 -11.45 -1.87 -0.84
N SER A 135 -10.24 -1.74 -0.34
CA SER A 135 -9.47 -2.82 0.30
C SER A 135 -8.83 -2.35 1.60
N PRO A 136 -9.64 -1.97 2.60
CA PRO A 136 -9.15 -1.44 3.87
C PRO A 136 -8.41 -2.51 4.70
N GLY A 137 -7.69 -2.04 5.71
CA GLY A 137 -6.93 -2.89 6.63
C GLY A 137 -5.47 -2.47 6.73
N HIS A 138 -4.82 -2.17 5.60
CA HIS A 138 -3.54 -1.46 5.57
C HIS A 138 -3.71 0.03 5.92
N SER A 139 -4.71 0.66 5.36
CA SER A 139 -5.24 1.97 5.74
C SER A 139 -6.75 2.01 5.47
N VAL A 140 -7.45 3.00 6.02
CA VAL A 140 -8.91 3.14 5.88
C VAL A 140 -9.33 3.43 4.45
N ASP A 141 -8.50 4.14 3.70
CA ASP A 141 -8.73 4.64 2.35
C ASP A 141 -8.09 3.79 1.25
N HIS A 142 -7.51 2.63 1.62
CA HIS A 142 -6.78 1.80 0.66
C HIS A 142 -7.70 1.21 -0.42
N VAL A 143 -7.26 1.29 -1.68
CA VAL A 143 -7.93 0.66 -2.82
C VAL A 143 -6.96 -0.17 -3.66
N CYS A 144 -7.46 -1.24 -4.24
CA CYS A 144 -6.88 -1.90 -5.40
C CYS A 144 -7.55 -1.41 -6.68
N LEU A 145 -6.84 -1.50 -7.81
CA LEU A 145 -7.37 -1.18 -9.12
C LEU A 145 -7.34 -2.44 -10.01
N TYR A 146 -8.49 -2.84 -10.49
CA TYR A 146 -8.64 -4.03 -11.33
C TYR A 146 -9.11 -3.69 -12.74
N GLU A 147 -8.33 -4.07 -13.73
CA GLU A 147 -8.66 -3.96 -15.15
C GLU A 147 -9.08 -5.35 -15.68
N PRO A 148 -10.35 -5.57 -16.04
CA PRO A 148 -10.88 -6.91 -16.30
C PRO A 148 -10.51 -7.50 -17.67
N GLU A 149 -10.30 -6.68 -18.70
CA GLU A 149 -10.08 -7.20 -20.06
C GLU A 149 -8.69 -7.81 -20.21
N ARG A 150 -7.67 -7.11 -19.73
CA ARG A 150 -6.28 -7.59 -19.69
C ARG A 150 -6.01 -8.46 -18.47
N GLY A 151 -6.81 -8.31 -17.42
CA GLY A 151 -6.69 -9.04 -16.16
C GLY A 151 -5.58 -8.48 -15.27
N TRP A 152 -5.39 -7.17 -15.23
CA TRP A 152 -4.41 -6.53 -14.36
C TRP A 152 -5.00 -6.16 -13.00
N LEU A 153 -4.29 -6.49 -11.94
CA LEU A 153 -4.65 -6.10 -10.57
C LEU A 153 -3.48 -5.35 -9.91
N PHE A 154 -3.68 -4.07 -9.63
CA PHE A 154 -2.74 -3.23 -8.88
C PHE A 154 -3.18 -3.22 -7.42
N THR A 155 -2.37 -3.79 -6.55
CA THR A 155 -2.74 -4.06 -5.15
C THR A 155 -2.28 -3.00 -4.16
N GLY A 156 -1.64 -1.91 -4.62
CA GLY A 156 -1.04 -0.98 -3.66
C GLY A 156 -0.21 -1.72 -2.62
N ASP A 157 -0.52 -1.48 -1.35
CA ASP A 157 0.14 -2.09 -0.19
C ASP A 157 -0.62 -3.28 0.42
N LEU A 158 -1.75 -3.70 -0.19
CA LEU A 158 -2.46 -4.90 0.25
C LEU A 158 -1.56 -6.15 0.26
N PHE A 159 -0.66 -6.26 -0.75
CA PHE A 159 0.30 -7.36 -0.85
C PHE A 159 1.74 -6.85 -0.80
N LEU A 160 2.42 -6.98 0.33
CA LEU A 160 3.86 -6.71 0.48
C LEU A 160 4.68 -8.00 0.47
N ALA A 161 4.17 -9.04 1.10
CA ALA A 161 4.73 -10.38 1.14
C ALA A 161 3.64 -11.37 1.59
N GLU A 162 3.80 -12.66 1.32
CA GLU A 162 2.89 -13.71 1.80
C GLU A 162 2.91 -13.82 3.34
N ARG A 163 4.08 -13.64 3.94
CA ARG A 163 4.26 -13.67 5.40
C ARG A 163 4.69 -12.30 5.91
N LEU A 164 3.90 -11.71 6.78
CA LEU A 164 4.22 -10.48 7.49
C LEU A 164 4.88 -10.84 8.82
N ARG A 165 6.02 -10.25 9.10
CA ARG A 165 6.69 -10.39 10.41
C ARG A 165 6.13 -9.42 11.46
N TYR A 166 5.69 -8.25 11.03
CA TYR A 166 5.19 -7.19 11.88
C TYR A 166 3.88 -6.67 11.31
N LEU A 167 3.01 -6.21 12.19
CA LEU A 167 1.85 -5.41 11.83
C LEU A 167 2.09 -3.98 12.33
N ARG A 168 1.64 -3.00 11.59
CA ARG A 168 1.64 -1.61 12.05
C ARG A 168 0.52 -1.40 13.06
N SER A 169 0.69 -0.46 14.01
CA SER A 169 -0.26 -0.24 15.11
C SER A 169 -1.64 0.26 14.68
N ASP A 170 -1.73 0.84 13.48
CA ASP A 170 -2.94 1.36 12.82
C ASP A 170 -3.53 0.42 11.77
N GLU A 171 -2.87 -0.71 11.48
CA GLU A 171 -3.42 -1.73 10.59
C GLU A 171 -4.49 -2.59 11.29
N GLU A 172 -5.52 -2.94 10.53
CA GLU A 172 -6.64 -3.75 10.99
C GLU A 172 -6.60 -5.13 10.33
N LEU A 173 -6.18 -6.14 11.10
CA LEU A 173 -5.90 -7.48 10.55
C LEU A 173 -7.14 -8.13 9.93
N ASP A 174 -8.32 -8.04 10.56
CA ASP A 174 -9.53 -8.67 10.06
C ASP A 174 -9.99 -8.04 8.72
N ARG A 175 -9.88 -6.71 8.61
CA ARG A 175 -10.13 -6.01 7.34
C ARG A 175 -9.09 -6.36 6.27
N LEU A 176 -7.81 -6.46 6.66
CA LEU A 176 -6.75 -6.85 5.74
C LEU A 176 -6.99 -8.26 5.17
N ILE A 177 -7.41 -9.21 5.99
CA ILE A 177 -7.78 -10.57 5.56
C ILE A 177 -8.96 -10.52 4.57
N ALA A 178 -10.03 -9.82 4.93
CA ALA A 178 -11.20 -9.69 4.07
C ALA A 178 -10.86 -9.06 2.70
N SER A 179 -10.06 -8.01 2.69
CA SER A 179 -9.59 -7.36 1.46
C SER A 179 -8.71 -8.27 0.60
N LEU A 180 -7.85 -9.07 1.22
CA LEU A 180 -7.04 -10.06 0.49
C LEU A 180 -7.90 -11.16 -0.13
N GLU A 181 -8.94 -11.62 0.58
CA GLU A 181 -9.88 -12.62 0.08
C GLU A 181 -10.70 -12.09 -1.10
N GLU A 182 -11.18 -10.85 -1.00
CA GLU A 182 -11.91 -10.20 -2.09
C GLU A 182 -11.03 -10.02 -3.33
N ALA A 183 -9.83 -9.45 -3.17
CA ALA A 183 -8.87 -9.30 -4.25
C ALA A 183 -8.44 -10.66 -4.84
N GLY A 184 -8.31 -11.69 -4.01
CA GLY A 184 -7.98 -13.06 -4.40
C GLY A 184 -9.07 -13.80 -5.20
N ARG A 185 -10.33 -13.30 -5.20
CA ARG A 185 -11.41 -13.83 -6.03
C ARG A 185 -11.45 -13.22 -7.42
N LEU A 186 -10.77 -12.10 -7.64
CA LEU A 186 -10.73 -11.46 -8.96
C LEU A 186 -10.01 -12.36 -9.97
N PRO A 187 -10.51 -12.48 -11.20
CA PRO A 187 -9.88 -13.29 -12.24
C PRO A 187 -8.70 -12.53 -12.89
N ALA A 188 -7.78 -12.04 -12.05
CA ALA A 188 -6.61 -11.32 -12.54
C ALA A 188 -5.53 -12.29 -13.03
N LYS A 189 -4.95 -11.97 -14.19
CA LYS A 189 -3.85 -12.70 -14.82
C LYS A 189 -2.50 -12.23 -14.30
N GLU A 190 -2.38 -10.92 -14.06
CA GLU A 190 -1.17 -10.28 -13.55
C GLU A 190 -1.50 -9.42 -12.33
N VAL A 191 -0.66 -9.52 -11.31
CA VAL A 191 -0.80 -8.77 -10.05
C VAL A 191 0.44 -7.92 -9.86
N PHE A 192 0.25 -6.65 -9.54
CA PHE A 192 1.30 -5.66 -9.34
C PHE A 192 1.23 -5.07 -7.93
N CYS A 193 2.32 -5.20 -7.18
CA CYS A 193 2.48 -4.66 -5.83
C CYS A 193 3.27 -3.35 -5.86
N ALA A 194 2.91 -2.37 -5.03
CA ALA A 194 3.59 -1.08 -5.01
C ALA A 194 5.09 -1.18 -4.64
N HIS A 195 5.49 -2.10 -3.79
CA HIS A 195 6.87 -2.20 -3.33
C HIS A 195 7.73 -3.25 -4.07
N ARG A 196 7.11 -4.23 -4.71
CA ARG A 196 7.82 -5.38 -5.28
C ARG A 196 7.67 -5.54 -6.79
N GLY A 197 6.82 -4.75 -7.42
CA GLY A 197 6.49 -4.91 -8.83
C GLY A 197 5.56 -6.10 -9.07
N PRO A 198 5.73 -6.84 -10.19
CA PRO A 198 4.93 -8.01 -10.49
C PRO A 198 5.02 -9.08 -9.39
N VAL A 199 3.86 -9.59 -8.96
CA VAL A 199 3.75 -10.59 -7.90
C VAL A 199 3.83 -11.99 -8.50
N ARG A 200 4.89 -12.72 -8.16
CA ARG A 200 5.00 -14.14 -8.54
C ARG A 200 3.86 -14.96 -7.92
N GLY A 201 3.19 -15.75 -8.75
CA GLY A 201 2.03 -16.54 -8.33
C GLY A 201 0.71 -15.76 -8.35
N GLY A 202 0.71 -14.49 -8.78
CA GLY A 202 -0.50 -13.71 -9.04
C GLY A 202 -1.49 -13.71 -7.87
N VAL A 203 -2.77 -13.94 -8.17
CA VAL A 203 -3.84 -13.97 -7.14
C VAL A 203 -3.68 -15.10 -6.12
N ASP A 204 -3.01 -16.20 -6.47
CA ASP A 204 -2.77 -17.29 -5.51
C ASP A 204 -1.83 -16.86 -4.38
N ALA A 205 -0.91 -15.92 -4.65
CA ALA A 205 -0.10 -15.35 -3.59
C ALA A 205 -0.93 -14.52 -2.59
N LEU A 206 -1.97 -13.81 -3.08
CA LEU A 206 -2.94 -13.11 -2.22
C LEU A 206 -3.73 -14.10 -1.35
N ARG A 207 -4.21 -15.19 -1.95
CA ARG A 207 -4.94 -16.27 -1.25
C ARG A 207 -4.07 -16.91 -0.17
N ARG A 208 -2.82 -17.26 -0.49
CA ARG A 208 -1.87 -17.81 0.50
C ARG A 208 -1.58 -16.84 1.65
N LYS A 209 -1.48 -15.54 1.35
CA LYS A 209 -1.34 -14.51 2.40
C LYS A 209 -2.58 -14.46 3.30
N ALA A 210 -3.78 -14.45 2.72
CA ALA A 210 -5.04 -14.43 3.48
C ALA A 210 -5.15 -15.66 4.38
N GLU A 211 -4.88 -16.85 3.85
CA GLU A 211 -4.91 -18.10 4.61
C GLU A 211 -3.88 -18.10 5.75
N HIS A 212 -2.64 -17.66 5.48
CA HIS A 212 -1.61 -17.53 6.51
C HIS A 212 -2.04 -16.60 7.65
N LEU A 213 -2.61 -15.42 7.30
CA LEU A 213 -3.06 -14.45 8.31
C LEU A 213 -4.26 -14.98 9.10
N ARG A 214 -5.18 -15.73 8.45
CA ARG A 214 -6.30 -16.40 9.11
C ARG A 214 -5.80 -17.44 10.13
N SER A 215 -4.91 -18.33 9.70
CA SER A 215 -4.31 -19.32 10.60
C SER A 215 -3.56 -18.69 11.78
N LEU A 216 -2.89 -17.56 11.52
CA LEU A 216 -2.26 -16.78 12.59
C LEU A 216 -3.28 -16.20 13.56
N ARG A 217 -4.39 -15.64 13.04
CA ARG A 217 -5.49 -15.12 13.84
C ARG A 217 -6.09 -16.19 14.75
N GLU A 218 -6.38 -17.36 14.21
CA GLU A 218 -6.90 -18.52 14.98
C GLU A 218 -5.97 -18.93 16.11
N ARG A 219 -4.67 -19.05 15.82
CA ARG A 219 -3.65 -19.34 16.83
C ARG A 219 -3.60 -18.29 17.94
N VAL A 220 -3.65 -17.01 17.57
CA VAL A 220 -3.66 -15.92 18.57
C VAL A 220 -4.91 -15.99 19.43
N LEU A 221 -6.08 -16.25 18.85
CA LEU A 221 -7.34 -16.39 19.59
C LEU A 221 -7.31 -17.57 20.57
N ASP A 222 -6.78 -18.71 20.16
CA ASP A 222 -6.62 -19.87 21.01
C ASP A 222 -5.72 -19.58 22.23
N LEU A 223 -4.55 -18.98 21.99
CA LEU A 223 -3.62 -18.60 23.06
C LEU A 223 -4.19 -17.53 24.01
N LEU A 224 -4.96 -16.58 23.51
CA LEU A 224 -5.69 -15.60 24.34
C LEU A 224 -6.77 -16.29 25.16
N GLY A 225 -7.48 -17.28 24.59
CA GLY A 225 -8.47 -18.10 25.29
C GLY A 225 -7.89 -18.92 26.46
N GLN A 226 -6.61 -19.27 26.38
CA GLN A 226 -5.86 -19.93 27.46
C GLN A 226 -5.45 -18.96 28.58
N GLY A 227 -5.78 -17.66 28.49
CA GLY A 227 -5.44 -16.66 29.50
C GLY A 227 -4.00 -16.18 29.48
N LEU A 228 -3.25 -16.44 28.40
CA LEU A 228 -1.86 -16.00 28.28
C LEU A 228 -1.77 -14.48 28.09
N PRO A 229 -0.78 -13.81 28.70
CA PRO A 229 -0.57 -12.38 28.51
C PRO A 229 -0.14 -12.05 27.08
N GLU A 230 -0.53 -10.85 26.57
CA GLU A 230 -0.30 -10.37 25.18
C GLU A 230 1.11 -10.67 24.66
N GLY A 231 2.14 -10.34 25.45
CA GLY A 231 3.53 -10.52 25.02
C GLY A 231 3.92 -11.98 24.82
N GLU A 232 3.37 -12.89 25.64
CA GLU A 232 3.59 -14.33 25.52
C GLU A 232 2.84 -14.91 24.31
N VAL A 233 1.59 -14.46 24.10
CA VAL A 233 0.81 -14.81 22.89
C VAL A 233 1.56 -14.41 21.63
N ALA A 234 2.04 -13.17 21.55
CA ALA A 234 2.80 -12.67 20.40
C ALA A 234 4.05 -13.51 20.15
N ARG A 235 4.82 -13.80 21.20
CA ARG A 235 6.03 -14.60 21.12
C ARG A 235 5.78 -16.04 20.63
N ARG A 236 4.70 -16.68 21.11
CA ARG A 236 4.35 -18.07 20.73
C ARG A 236 3.72 -18.18 19.35
N ALA A 237 2.86 -17.21 18.99
CA ALA A 237 2.12 -17.24 17.74
C ALA A 237 2.99 -16.81 16.55
N ILE A 238 3.88 -15.79 16.74
CA ILE A 238 4.58 -15.12 15.65
C ILE A 238 6.10 -15.23 15.84
N GLY A 239 6.57 -15.00 17.06
CA GLY A 239 8.00 -15.01 17.39
C GLY A 239 8.43 -13.76 18.17
N PRO A 240 9.73 -13.58 18.40
CA PRO A 240 10.25 -12.43 19.15
C PRO A 240 10.18 -11.15 18.36
N GLU A 241 10.13 -10.02 19.09
CA GLU A 241 10.34 -8.70 18.52
C GLU A 241 11.72 -8.59 17.83
N GLY A 242 11.83 -7.69 16.90
CA GLY A 242 13.08 -7.50 16.15
C GLY A 242 13.44 -6.02 15.95
N PRO A 243 14.51 -5.73 15.20
CA PRO A 243 15.06 -4.38 15.05
C PRO A 243 14.05 -3.33 14.58
N MET A 244 13.09 -3.71 13.72
CA MET A 244 12.07 -2.80 13.21
C MET A 244 11.18 -2.26 14.33
N THR A 245 10.91 -3.06 15.36
CA THR A 245 10.11 -2.62 16.51
C THR A 245 10.79 -1.47 17.26
N TRP A 246 12.10 -1.59 17.47
CA TRP A 246 12.88 -0.53 18.10
C TRP A 246 13.02 0.70 17.21
N PHE A 247 13.33 0.51 15.92
CA PHE A 247 13.46 1.60 14.96
C PHE A 247 12.17 2.41 14.81
N SER A 248 11.01 1.75 14.86
CA SER A 248 9.70 2.37 14.71
C SER A 248 9.05 2.78 16.05
N LEU A 249 9.76 2.65 17.18
CA LEU A 249 9.25 2.89 18.54
C LEU A 249 7.94 2.10 18.81
N GLY A 250 7.91 0.84 18.38
CA GLY A 250 6.76 -0.06 18.57
C GLY A 250 5.64 0.07 17.54
N ARG A 251 5.76 1.00 16.57
CA ARG A 251 4.76 1.15 15.51
C ARG A 251 4.67 -0.10 14.62
N PHE A 252 5.80 -0.72 14.29
CA PHE A 252 5.87 -2.08 13.75
C PHE A 252 6.24 -3.05 14.85
N SER A 253 5.32 -3.97 15.19
CA SER A 253 5.53 -4.92 16.29
C SER A 253 4.77 -6.22 16.03
N VAL A 254 5.30 -7.33 16.52
CA VAL A 254 4.56 -8.60 16.56
C VAL A 254 3.37 -8.53 17.50
N ARG A 255 3.43 -7.71 18.56
CA ARG A 255 2.30 -7.50 19.49
C ARG A 255 1.12 -6.81 18.82
N ASN A 256 1.35 -6.03 17.76
CA ASN A 256 0.25 -5.35 17.07
C ASN A 256 -0.71 -6.34 16.38
N PHE A 257 -0.26 -7.54 16.00
CA PHE A 257 -1.18 -8.60 15.57
C PHE A 257 -2.17 -8.98 16.68
N VAL A 258 -1.66 -9.22 17.88
CA VAL A 258 -2.50 -9.59 19.02
C VAL A 258 -3.47 -8.46 19.36
N ARG A 259 -2.99 -7.22 19.38
CA ARG A 259 -3.82 -6.03 19.65
C ARG A 259 -4.89 -5.79 18.59
N SER A 260 -4.55 -5.95 17.31
CA SER A 260 -5.50 -5.81 16.22
C SER A 260 -6.62 -6.86 16.33
N ILE A 261 -6.27 -8.12 16.61
CA ILE A 261 -7.22 -9.23 16.79
C ILE A 261 -8.09 -8.99 18.03
N ALA A 262 -7.50 -8.55 19.14
CA ALA A 262 -8.25 -8.28 20.38
C ALA A 262 -9.28 -7.15 20.20
N ARG A 263 -8.94 -6.08 19.49
CA ARG A 263 -9.87 -4.98 19.16
C ARG A 263 -11.06 -5.45 18.32
N GLY A 264 -10.85 -6.34 17.35
CA GLY A 264 -11.93 -6.90 16.52
C GLY A 264 -12.94 -7.77 17.29
N ARG A 265 -12.64 -8.17 18.54
CA ARG A 265 -13.58 -8.90 19.42
C ARG A 265 -14.52 -7.98 20.21
N SER A 266 -14.18 -6.70 20.33
CA SER A 266 -14.88 -5.74 21.20
C SER A 266 -15.89 -4.86 20.43
N GLY A 267 -15.98 -5.00 19.11
CA GLY A 267 -16.93 -4.35 18.22
C GLY A 267 -17.86 -5.36 17.58
#